data_dd530101c66925fbb778c5135834fc17
#
_entry.id   dd530101c66925fbb778c5135834fc17
#
_cell.length_a   1.000
_cell.length_b   1.000
_cell.length_c   1.000
_cell.angle_alpha   90.00
_cell.angle_beta   90.00
_cell.angle_gamma   90.00
#
_symmetry.space_group_name_H-M   'P 1'
#
loop_
_entity.id
_entity.type
_entity.pdbx_description
1 polymer ?
#
loop_
_entity_poly.entity_id
_entity_poly.type
_entity_poly.pdbx_seq_one_letter_code
_entity_poly.pdbx_strand_id
1 'polypeptide(L)'
;VWSKDGSFSGREKSYLQAQTYGDFAPPQTEEEWLAFWQDWKKQGYDMNSPWYRWKVYFSCGQLTEILQKTLAESANCRIEGNQNDLGRLTGIAVTRRGQGGLAMELQLTFEKGMATVKTENAIRKVLSPTKRTLGEPIYLQRKGAEAMTGNAMLPSGFFAVKEMKNAEGKLTGVALYGGGNGHGVGLSQYGAKYLAEQGKTAAEIIACYFPGTKVEKVL
;
A
#
# COMPACT_ATOMS: atom_id res chain seq x y z
N VAL A 1 13.21 -6.18 9.23
CA VAL A 1 12.34 -7.31 9.52
C VAL A 1 11.35 -6.88 10.60
N TRP A 2 10.06 -7.09 10.36
CA TRP A 2 9.00 -6.76 11.30
C TRP A 2 9.00 -7.77 12.46
N SER A 3 8.90 -7.28 13.69
CA SER A 3 8.64 -8.14 14.85
C SER A 3 7.18 -8.62 14.86
N LYS A 4 6.86 -9.64 15.67
CA LYS A 4 5.49 -10.17 15.80
C LYS A 4 4.48 -9.11 16.29
N ASP A 5 4.92 -8.10 17.02
CA ASP A 5 4.13 -6.97 17.51
C ASP A 5 4.00 -5.82 16.48
N GLY A 6 4.56 -5.98 15.29
CA GLY A 6 4.54 -4.96 14.24
C GLY A 6 5.49 -3.80 14.46
N SER A 7 6.36 -3.85 15.48
CA SER A 7 7.44 -2.90 15.65
C SER A 7 8.59 -3.20 14.67
N PHE A 8 9.36 -2.18 14.32
CA PHE A 8 10.59 -2.36 13.54
C PHE A 8 11.69 -2.86 14.49
N SER A 9 11.79 -4.18 14.66
CA SER A 9 12.73 -4.81 15.60
C SER A 9 14.10 -5.10 15.01
N GLY A 10 14.36 -4.68 13.78
CA GLY A 10 15.59 -5.02 13.08
C GLY A 10 16.58 -3.87 13.03
N ARG A 11 17.85 -4.18 13.15
CA ARG A 11 18.92 -3.30 12.66
C ARG A 11 18.69 -3.10 11.17
N GLU A 12 18.82 -1.88 10.70
CA GLU A 12 18.82 -1.57 9.27
C GLU A 12 19.81 -2.50 8.58
N LYS A 13 19.38 -3.05 7.44
CA LYS A 13 20.22 -3.88 6.59
C LYS A 13 20.75 -3.01 5.48
N SER A 14 22.06 -2.83 5.40
CA SER A 14 22.70 -1.97 4.40
C SER A 14 22.34 -2.31 2.95
N TYR A 15 21.97 -3.56 2.68
CA TYR A 15 21.55 -4.03 1.36
C TYR A 15 20.04 -3.86 1.08
N LEU A 16 19.23 -3.44 2.06
CA LEU A 16 17.81 -3.15 1.89
C LEU A 16 17.60 -1.64 1.83
N GLN A 17 17.96 -1.05 0.72
CA GLN A 17 17.84 0.39 0.48
C GLN A 17 16.64 0.70 -0.42
N ALA A 18 16.04 1.88 -0.23
CA ALA A 18 15.05 2.40 -1.15
C ALA A 18 15.71 2.71 -2.50
N GLN A 19 15.14 2.19 -3.58
CA GLN A 19 15.65 2.39 -4.93
C GLN A 19 14.49 2.63 -5.90
N THR A 20 14.77 3.37 -6.96
CA THR A 20 13.84 3.57 -8.08
C THR A 20 14.22 2.64 -9.22
N TYR A 21 13.28 1.81 -9.65
CA TYR A 21 13.45 0.85 -10.74
C TYR A 21 12.70 1.31 -11.98
N GLY A 22 13.28 2.24 -12.71
CA GLY A 22 12.73 2.85 -13.91
C GLY A 22 13.28 4.24 -14.13
N ASP A 23 12.94 4.83 -15.27
CA ASP A 23 13.36 6.17 -15.66
C ASP A 23 12.28 7.20 -15.27
N PHE A 24 12.19 7.49 -13.97
CA PHE A 24 11.29 8.50 -13.43
C PHE A 24 11.81 9.03 -12.08
N ALA A 25 11.49 10.30 -11.80
CA ALA A 25 11.74 10.88 -10.49
C ALA A 25 10.70 10.35 -9.48
N PRO A 26 11.12 9.91 -8.28
CA PRO A 26 10.18 9.47 -7.24
C PRO A 26 9.35 10.66 -6.75
N PRO A 27 8.01 10.48 -6.59
CA PRO A 27 7.14 11.50 -6.02
C PRO A 27 7.57 11.96 -4.62
N GLN A 28 7.33 13.21 -4.28
CA GLN A 28 7.70 13.83 -3.02
C GLN A 28 6.48 14.27 -2.18
N THR A 29 5.36 14.59 -2.84
CA THR A 29 4.11 15.01 -2.18
C THR A 29 3.00 13.99 -2.37
N GLU A 30 1.95 14.06 -1.56
CA GLU A 30 0.79 13.14 -1.69
C GLU A 30 0.05 13.36 -3.01
N GLU A 31 0.01 14.59 -3.55
CA GLU A 31 -0.54 14.90 -4.86
C GLU A 31 0.26 14.24 -5.98
N GLU A 32 1.58 14.30 -5.89
CA GLU A 32 2.47 13.63 -6.85
C GLU A 32 2.35 12.10 -6.75
N TRP A 33 2.25 11.53 -5.53
CA TRP A 33 1.97 10.11 -5.34
C TRP A 33 0.63 9.71 -5.95
N LEU A 34 -0.40 10.52 -5.78
CA LEU A 34 -1.71 10.26 -6.38
C LEU A 34 -1.63 10.29 -7.92
N ALA A 35 -1.00 11.32 -8.50
CA ALA A 35 -0.79 11.42 -9.93
C ALA A 35 0.01 10.23 -10.48
N PHE A 36 1.08 9.82 -9.79
CA PHE A 36 1.92 8.69 -10.15
C PHE A 36 1.13 7.36 -10.16
N TRP A 37 0.30 7.10 -9.17
CA TRP A 37 -0.48 5.86 -9.11
C TRP A 37 -1.70 5.88 -10.04
N GLN A 38 -2.20 7.06 -10.41
CA GLN A 38 -3.24 7.22 -11.43
C GLN A 38 -2.72 7.09 -12.87
N ASP A 39 -1.42 7.31 -13.07
CA ASP A 39 -0.80 7.08 -14.38
C ASP A 39 -0.60 5.57 -14.63
N TRP A 40 -1.39 5.06 -15.55
CA TRP A 40 -1.33 3.65 -15.95
C TRP A 40 -0.40 3.40 -17.13
N LYS A 41 0.44 4.34 -17.51
CA LYS A 41 1.50 4.16 -18.52
C LYS A 41 2.52 3.14 -18.01
N LYS A 42 3.15 2.44 -18.95
CA LYS A 42 4.19 1.46 -18.61
C LYS A 42 5.49 2.18 -18.25
N GLN A 43 5.93 2.00 -17.02
CA GLN A 43 7.20 2.51 -16.47
C GLN A 43 7.71 1.52 -15.42
N GLY A 44 9.04 1.43 -15.28
CA GLY A 44 9.67 0.55 -14.30
C GLY A 44 9.77 -0.91 -14.72
N TYR A 45 10.55 -1.67 -13.97
CA TYR A 45 10.91 -3.04 -14.32
C TYR A 45 9.77 -4.04 -14.14
N ASP A 46 8.77 -3.74 -13.33
CA ASP A 46 7.62 -4.60 -13.07
C ASP A 46 6.36 -4.24 -13.87
N MET A 47 6.50 -3.44 -14.92
CA MET A 47 5.40 -2.93 -15.76
C MET A 47 4.53 -4.02 -16.42
N ASN A 48 5.03 -5.24 -16.51
CA ASN A 48 4.31 -6.40 -17.04
C ASN A 48 3.61 -7.22 -15.95
N SER A 49 3.71 -6.82 -14.67
CA SER A 49 2.99 -7.45 -13.58
C SER A 49 1.49 -7.17 -13.67
N PRO A 50 0.61 -8.16 -13.43
CA PRO A 50 -0.82 -7.93 -13.31
C PRO A 50 -1.17 -7.06 -12.09
N TRP A 51 -0.20 -6.82 -11.21
CA TRP A 51 -0.30 -5.95 -10.04
C TRP A 51 0.38 -4.59 -10.24
N TYR A 52 0.87 -4.29 -11.43
CA TYR A 52 1.62 -3.06 -11.69
C TYR A 52 0.85 -1.80 -11.29
N ARG A 53 -0.46 -1.77 -11.57
CA ARG A 53 -1.39 -0.73 -11.12
C ARG A 53 -2.70 -1.38 -10.70
N TRP A 54 -3.23 -0.91 -9.58
CA TRP A 54 -4.54 -1.32 -9.08
C TRP A 54 -5.28 -0.13 -8.48
N LYS A 55 -6.59 -0.24 -8.41
CA LYS A 55 -7.43 0.71 -7.69
C LYS A 55 -8.59 -0.01 -7.00
N VAL A 56 -9.03 0.56 -5.90
CA VAL A 56 -10.23 0.15 -5.18
C VAL A 56 -11.01 1.39 -4.77
N TYR A 57 -12.32 1.29 -4.82
CA TYR A 57 -13.24 2.34 -4.41
C TYR A 57 -14.11 1.85 -3.26
N PHE A 58 -14.31 2.72 -2.29
CA PHE A 58 -15.23 2.53 -1.19
C PHE A 58 -16.17 3.72 -1.13
N SER A 59 -17.48 3.50 -0.98
CA SER A 59 -18.34 4.56 -0.45
C SER A 59 -17.92 4.90 0.98
N CYS A 60 -18.20 6.11 1.43
CA CYS A 60 -17.88 6.52 2.80
C CYS A 60 -18.54 5.60 3.84
N GLY A 61 -19.77 5.14 3.58
CA GLY A 61 -20.45 4.18 4.44
C GLY A 61 -19.74 2.84 4.53
N GLN A 62 -19.40 2.24 3.38
CA GLN A 62 -18.65 0.98 3.31
C GLN A 62 -17.32 1.08 4.07
N LEU A 63 -16.53 2.13 3.83
CA LEU A 63 -15.25 2.28 4.50
C LEU A 63 -15.42 2.51 6.01
N THR A 64 -16.40 3.29 6.43
CA THR A 64 -16.71 3.47 7.86
C THR A 64 -17.01 2.14 8.53
N GLU A 65 -17.85 1.30 7.94
CA GLU A 65 -18.20 -0.02 8.49
C GLU A 65 -16.99 -0.98 8.54
N ILE A 66 -16.17 -0.99 7.50
CA ILE A 66 -14.91 -1.76 7.48
C ILE A 66 -14.03 -1.32 8.65
N LEU A 67 -13.79 -0.02 8.78
CA LEU A 67 -12.88 0.54 9.78
C LEU A 67 -13.37 0.29 11.21
N GLN A 68 -14.66 0.40 11.49
CA GLN A 68 -15.21 0.08 12.80
C GLN A 68 -14.89 -1.35 13.26
N LYS A 69 -14.84 -2.30 12.33
CA LYS A 69 -14.51 -3.69 12.62
C LYS A 69 -13.00 -3.95 12.67
N THR A 70 -12.25 -3.39 11.72
CA THR A 70 -10.83 -3.71 11.55
C THR A 70 -9.90 -2.94 12.47
N LEU A 71 -10.27 -1.72 12.89
CA LEU A 71 -9.46 -0.93 13.83
C LEU A 71 -9.38 -1.60 15.21
N ALA A 72 -10.50 -2.18 15.68
CA ALA A 72 -10.54 -2.88 16.96
C ALA A 72 -9.61 -4.12 17.00
N GLU A 73 -9.38 -4.73 15.85
CA GLU A 73 -8.53 -5.93 15.72
C GLU A 73 -7.04 -5.58 15.50
N SER A 74 -6.69 -4.31 15.31
CA SER A 74 -5.35 -3.90 14.95
C SER A 74 -4.51 -3.49 16.16
N ALA A 75 -3.47 -4.27 16.47
CA ALA A 75 -2.52 -3.95 17.55
C ALA A 75 -1.68 -2.69 17.27
N ASN A 76 -1.61 -2.21 16.03
CA ASN A 76 -0.84 -1.03 15.61
C ASN A 76 -1.74 0.18 15.34
N CYS A 77 -2.88 0.24 16.01
CA CYS A 77 -3.83 1.33 15.93
C CYS A 77 -3.89 2.06 17.29
N ARG A 78 -3.79 3.39 17.24
CA ARG A 78 -4.11 4.28 18.35
C ARG A 78 -5.41 4.98 18.02
N ILE A 79 -6.39 4.87 18.90
CA ILE A 79 -7.69 5.51 18.78
C ILE A 79 -7.78 6.63 19.82
N GLU A 80 -8.22 7.81 19.37
CA GLU A 80 -8.54 8.97 20.19
C GLU A 80 -10.04 9.20 20.10
N GLY A 81 -10.76 8.99 21.21
CA GLY A 81 -12.21 8.98 21.29
C GLY A 81 -12.76 7.64 21.79
N ASN A 82 -14.07 7.47 21.68
CA ASN A 82 -14.72 6.21 22.04
C ASN A 82 -14.60 5.20 20.91
N GLN A 83 -13.79 4.15 21.10
CA GLN A 83 -13.55 3.10 20.11
C GLN A 83 -14.84 2.45 19.57
N ASN A 84 -15.88 2.36 20.40
CA ASN A 84 -17.14 1.73 20.03
C ASN A 84 -18.12 2.70 19.34
N ASP A 85 -17.81 4.01 19.32
CA ASP A 85 -18.63 5.03 18.71
C ASP A 85 -17.78 6.20 18.17
N LEU A 86 -17.04 5.95 17.11
CA LEU A 86 -16.29 6.98 16.41
C LEU A 86 -17.17 7.82 15.47
N GLY A 87 -18.37 7.36 15.15
CA GLY A 87 -19.21 7.97 14.14
C GLY A 87 -18.73 7.65 12.71
N ARG A 88 -19.16 8.49 11.76
CA ARG A 88 -18.84 8.35 10.35
C ARG A 88 -17.43 8.85 10.06
N LEU A 89 -16.74 8.19 9.11
CA LEU A 89 -15.47 8.67 8.57
C LEU A 89 -15.66 10.03 7.86
N THR A 90 -14.81 10.99 8.20
CA THR A 90 -14.82 12.36 7.63
C THR A 90 -13.55 12.69 6.88
N GLY A 91 -12.46 11.96 7.11
CA GLY A 91 -11.20 12.18 6.43
C GLY A 91 -10.26 10.98 6.53
N ILE A 92 -9.36 10.86 5.55
CA ILE A 92 -8.33 9.81 5.49
C ILE A 92 -7.09 10.35 4.78
N ALA A 93 -5.92 10.20 5.40
CA ALA A 93 -4.66 10.68 4.85
C ALA A 93 -3.49 9.74 5.20
N VAL A 94 -2.57 9.55 4.25
CA VAL A 94 -1.24 9.00 4.55
C VAL A 94 -0.40 10.14 5.12
N THR A 95 0.02 10.01 6.38
CA THR A 95 0.77 11.05 7.11
C THR A 95 2.26 10.80 7.14
N ARG A 96 2.69 9.57 6.88
CA ARG A 96 4.11 9.22 6.79
C ARG A 96 4.35 8.09 5.80
N ARG A 97 5.39 8.27 4.98
CA ARG A 97 5.91 7.24 4.09
C ARG A 97 7.30 6.79 4.48
N GLY A 98 7.66 5.56 4.12
CA GLY A 98 9.04 5.10 4.10
C GLY A 98 9.81 5.75 2.93
N GLN A 99 11.14 5.67 2.94
CA GLN A 99 12.01 6.26 1.91
C GLN A 99 11.65 5.80 0.47
N GLY A 100 11.13 4.57 0.31
CA GLY A 100 10.67 4.05 -0.98
C GLY A 100 9.22 4.39 -1.33
N GLY A 101 8.54 5.26 -0.57
CA GLY A 101 7.15 5.68 -0.83
C GLY A 101 6.06 4.80 -0.21
N LEU A 102 6.43 3.76 0.53
CA LEU A 102 5.51 2.87 1.22
C LEU A 102 4.73 3.62 2.30
N ALA A 103 3.40 3.52 2.34
CA ALA A 103 2.58 4.09 3.41
C ALA A 103 2.90 3.42 4.75
N MET A 104 3.39 4.19 5.72
CA MET A 104 3.85 3.73 7.03
C MET A 104 3.00 4.25 8.18
N GLU A 105 2.23 5.31 7.93
CA GLU A 105 1.27 5.85 8.88
C GLU A 105 0.06 6.39 8.13
N LEU A 106 -1.13 6.02 8.60
CA LEU A 106 -2.43 6.42 8.08
C LEU A 106 -3.22 7.08 9.19
N GLN A 107 -3.72 8.28 8.94
CA GLN A 107 -4.65 9.00 9.81
C GLN A 107 -6.06 8.87 9.29
N LEU A 108 -6.99 8.57 10.17
CA LEU A 108 -8.41 8.43 9.92
C LEU A 108 -9.15 9.38 10.86
N THR A 109 -9.90 10.31 10.30
CA THR A 109 -10.71 11.28 11.06
C THR A 109 -12.16 10.87 11.00
N PHE A 110 -12.81 10.84 12.14
CA PHE A 110 -14.23 10.51 12.30
C PHE A 110 -15.00 11.69 12.92
N GLU A 111 -16.31 11.63 12.92
CA GLU A 111 -17.17 12.66 13.54
C GLU A 111 -16.90 12.83 15.05
N LYS A 112 -16.49 11.75 15.73
CA LYS A 112 -16.35 11.71 17.20
C LYS A 112 -14.95 11.28 17.66
N GLY A 113 -13.96 11.31 16.77
CA GLY A 113 -12.61 10.93 17.14
C GLY A 113 -11.67 10.74 15.98
N MET A 114 -10.53 10.16 16.26
CA MET A 114 -9.47 9.93 15.28
C MET A 114 -8.79 8.59 15.53
N ALA A 115 -8.28 7.96 14.48
CA ALA A 115 -7.43 6.79 14.58
C ALA A 115 -6.15 6.99 13.78
N THR A 116 -5.03 6.56 14.35
CA THR A 116 -3.72 6.51 13.69
C THR A 116 -3.29 5.06 13.58
N VAL A 117 -3.10 4.59 12.36
CA VAL A 117 -2.66 3.23 12.07
C VAL A 117 -1.21 3.26 11.61
N LYS A 118 -0.35 2.51 12.28
CA LYS A 118 1.08 2.43 11.97
C LYS A 118 1.42 1.09 11.36
N THR A 119 2.44 1.07 10.54
CA THR A 119 2.98 -0.04 9.74
C THR A 119 2.17 -0.37 8.49
N GLU A 120 2.88 -0.65 7.43
CA GLU A 120 2.31 -1.01 6.11
C GLU A 120 1.35 -2.20 6.22
N ASN A 121 1.72 -3.21 7.02
CA ASN A 121 0.92 -4.43 7.18
C ASN A 121 -0.43 -4.13 7.88
N ALA A 122 -0.42 -3.33 8.95
CA ALA A 122 -1.65 -2.93 9.64
C ALA A 122 -2.54 -2.06 8.74
N ILE A 123 -1.96 -1.09 8.03
CA ILE A 123 -2.67 -0.23 7.09
C ILE A 123 -3.38 -1.07 6.01
N ARG A 124 -2.68 -2.03 5.42
CA ARG A 124 -3.24 -2.93 4.41
C ARG A 124 -4.40 -3.76 4.94
N LYS A 125 -4.32 -4.22 6.18
CA LYS A 125 -5.38 -5.03 6.84
C LYS A 125 -6.60 -4.19 7.20
N VAL A 126 -6.43 -3.00 7.78
CA VAL A 126 -7.58 -2.16 8.17
C VAL A 126 -8.35 -1.62 6.96
N LEU A 127 -7.69 -1.44 5.82
CA LEU A 127 -8.29 -1.03 4.54
C LEU A 127 -8.68 -2.23 3.65
N SER A 128 -8.88 -3.40 4.24
CA SER A 128 -9.16 -4.64 3.49
C SER A 128 -10.44 -4.55 2.65
N PRO A 129 -10.37 -4.76 1.32
CA PRO A 129 -11.55 -4.75 0.45
C PRO A 129 -12.29 -6.10 0.47
N THR A 130 -12.57 -6.62 1.65
CA THR A 130 -13.22 -7.93 1.80
C THR A 130 -14.73 -7.83 1.99
N LYS A 131 -15.50 -8.67 1.27
CA LYS A 131 -16.95 -8.80 1.48
C LYS A 131 -17.31 -9.40 2.86
N ARG A 132 -16.36 -10.02 3.56
CA ARG A 132 -16.57 -10.58 4.91
C ARG A 132 -17.11 -9.53 5.87
N THR A 133 -16.74 -8.28 5.67
CA THR A 133 -17.15 -7.16 6.51
C THR A 133 -18.53 -6.64 6.13
N LEU A 134 -18.81 -6.49 4.84
CA LEU A 134 -19.99 -5.79 4.32
C LEU A 134 -21.09 -6.70 3.78
N GLY A 135 -20.80 -8.00 3.60
CA GLY A 135 -21.73 -8.92 2.93
C GLY A 135 -21.79 -8.76 1.40
N GLU A 136 -21.25 -7.68 0.84
CA GLU A 136 -21.18 -7.41 -0.58
C GLU A 136 -19.73 -7.33 -1.08
N PRO A 137 -19.45 -7.63 -2.36
CA PRO A 137 -18.10 -7.58 -2.90
C PRO A 137 -17.62 -6.16 -3.12
N ILE A 138 -16.36 -5.90 -2.76
CA ILE A 138 -15.62 -4.71 -3.18
C ILE A 138 -14.62 -5.15 -4.25
N TYR A 139 -14.67 -4.47 -5.39
CA TYR A 139 -13.86 -4.82 -6.55
C TYR A 139 -12.53 -4.07 -6.55
N LEU A 140 -11.45 -4.84 -6.52
CA LEU A 140 -10.10 -4.34 -6.75
C LEU A 140 -9.81 -4.48 -8.25
N GLN A 141 -9.76 -3.35 -8.95
CA GLN A 141 -9.47 -3.29 -10.38
C GLN A 141 -7.96 -3.31 -10.60
N ARG A 142 -7.51 -4.02 -11.62
CA ARG A 142 -6.09 -4.17 -11.98
C ARG A 142 -5.85 -3.81 -13.44
N LYS A 143 -4.66 -3.27 -13.74
CA LYS A 143 -4.28 -2.97 -15.12
C LYS A 143 -4.03 -4.27 -15.89
N GLY A 144 -4.76 -4.49 -16.97
CA GLY A 144 -4.55 -5.64 -17.85
C GLY A 144 -4.89 -7.00 -17.26
N ALA A 145 -5.69 -7.04 -16.18
CA ALA A 145 -6.15 -8.26 -15.54
C ALA A 145 -7.59 -8.08 -15.02
N GLU A 146 -8.29 -9.17 -14.81
CA GLU A 146 -9.64 -9.14 -14.25
C GLU A 146 -9.67 -8.54 -12.85
N ALA A 147 -10.78 -7.86 -12.51
CA ALA A 147 -11.00 -7.37 -11.17
C ALA A 147 -11.09 -8.53 -10.17
N MET A 148 -10.59 -8.31 -8.97
CA MET A 148 -10.63 -9.29 -7.89
C MET A 148 -11.56 -8.82 -6.76
N THR A 149 -12.08 -9.77 -6.01
CA THR A 149 -12.87 -9.54 -4.79
C THR A 149 -12.33 -10.41 -3.65
N GLY A 150 -12.70 -10.08 -2.42
CA GLY A 150 -12.42 -10.93 -1.27
C GLY A 150 -10.98 -10.88 -0.75
N ASN A 151 -10.21 -9.87 -1.15
CA ASN A 151 -8.86 -9.67 -0.64
C ASN A 151 -8.86 -9.37 0.86
N ALA A 152 -8.17 -10.20 1.64
CA ALA A 152 -8.06 -10.05 3.09
C ALA A 152 -7.21 -8.84 3.52
N MET A 153 -6.53 -8.20 2.60
CA MET A 153 -5.77 -6.97 2.78
C MET A 153 -5.54 -6.29 1.42
N LEU A 154 -5.14 -5.02 1.41
CA LEU A 154 -4.67 -4.37 0.18
C LEU A 154 -3.46 -5.11 -0.40
N PRO A 155 -3.27 -5.11 -1.74
CA PRO A 155 -2.16 -5.82 -2.37
C PRO A 155 -0.80 -5.35 -1.89
N SER A 156 -0.63 -4.06 -1.64
CA SER A 156 0.61 -3.47 -1.14
C SER A 156 0.34 -2.22 -0.30
N GLY A 157 1.36 -1.71 0.38
CA GLY A 157 1.36 -0.38 1.02
C GLY A 157 1.78 0.75 0.07
N PHE A 158 2.04 0.47 -1.21
CA PHE A 158 2.32 1.47 -2.24
C PHE A 158 1.02 1.96 -2.86
N PHE A 159 0.42 2.96 -2.25
CA PHE A 159 -0.82 3.57 -2.72
C PHE A 159 -0.91 5.04 -2.32
N ALA A 160 -1.82 5.77 -2.96
CA ALA A 160 -2.26 7.10 -2.58
C ALA A 160 -3.78 7.14 -2.42
N VAL A 161 -4.25 8.08 -1.63
CA VAL A 161 -5.66 8.28 -1.30
C VAL A 161 -6.24 9.41 -2.14
N LYS A 162 -7.43 9.19 -2.68
CA LYS A 162 -8.27 10.24 -3.27
C LYS A 162 -9.60 10.29 -2.52
N GLU A 163 -9.78 11.32 -1.71
CA GLU A 163 -11.07 11.63 -1.11
C GLU A 163 -12.03 12.18 -2.17
N MET A 164 -13.29 11.77 -2.10
CA MET A 164 -14.38 12.34 -2.89
C MET A 164 -15.34 13.03 -1.93
N LYS A 165 -15.65 14.29 -2.23
CA LYS A 165 -16.52 15.15 -1.41
C LYS A 165 -17.66 15.68 -2.24
N ASN A 166 -18.80 15.91 -1.61
CA ASN A 166 -19.93 16.60 -2.22
C ASN A 166 -19.71 18.13 -2.20
N ALA A 167 -20.71 18.89 -2.68
CA ALA A 167 -20.64 20.34 -2.76
C ALA A 167 -20.47 21.03 -1.38
N GLU A 168 -20.94 20.39 -0.31
CA GLU A 168 -20.80 20.87 1.07
C GLU A 168 -19.48 20.42 1.74
N GLY A 169 -18.55 19.82 0.98
CA GLY A 169 -17.26 19.37 1.48
C GLY A 169 -17.31 18.06 2.29
N LYS A 170 -18.47 17.40 2.38
CA LYS A 170 -18.64 16.14 3.12
C LYS A 170 -18.09 14.95 2.34
N LEU A 171 -17.33 14.08 3.01
CA LEU A 171 -16.78 12.87 2.42
C LEU A 171 -17.89 11.93 1.96
N THR A 172 -17.90 11.58 0.68
CA THR A 172 -18.84 10.65 0.03
C THR A 172 -18.23 9.32 -0.33
N GLY A 173 -16.92 9.29 -0.56
CA GLY A 173 -16.19 8.07 -0.89
C GLY A 173 -14.68 8.28 -0.87
N VAL A 174 -13.98 7.16 -0.98
CA VAL A 174 -12.52 7.10 -1.03
C VAL A 174 -12.10 6.16 -2.14
N ALA A 175 -11.21 6.62 -3.01
CA ALA A 175 -10.52 5.76 -3.95
C ALA A 175 -9.05 5.62 -3.53
N LEU A 176 -8.55 4.40 -3.54
CA LEU A 176 -7.13 4.09 -3.37
C LEU A 176 -6.57 3.70 -4.72
N TYR A 177 -5.49 4.34 -5.11
CA TYR A 177 -4.71 4.03 -6.31
C TYR A 177 -3.35 3.52 -5.89
N GLY A 178 -2.92 2.37 -6.40
CA GLY A 178 -1.65 1.80 -5.97
C GLY A 178 -1.01 0.88 -7.00
N GLY A 179 0.10 0.29 -6.61
CA GLY A 179 0.87 -0.65 -7.43
C GLY A 179 1.58 -1.70 -6.60
N GLY A 180 1.96 -2.79 -7.26
CA GLY A 180 2.64 -3.91 -6.63
C GLY A 180 1.74 -4.83 -5.82
N ASN A 181 2.29 -6.00 -5.45
CA ASN A 181 1.67 -6.97 -4.56
C ASN A 181 2.74 -7.59 -3.66
N GLY A 182 2.72 -7.23 -2.39
CA GLY A 182 3.71 -7.68 -1.41
C GLY A 182 4.03 -6.61 -0.36
N HIS A 183 5.03 -6.89 0.45
CA HIS A 183 5.45 -6.01 1.57
C HIS A 183 6.38 -4.85 1.14
N GLY A 184 6.83 -4.82 -0.12
CA GLY A 184 7.68 -3.75 -0.64
C GLY A 184 9.14 -3.79 -0.18
N VAL A 185 9.61 -4.91 0.35
CA VAL A 185 10.99 -5.10 0.79
C VAL A 185 11.61 -6.28 0.03
N GLY A 186 12.73 -6.03 -0.64
CA GLY A 186 13.48 -7.05 -1.38
C GLY A 186 13.19 -7.08 -2.87
N LEU A 187 13.41 -8.25 -3.49
CA LEU A 187 13.40 -8.44 -4.93
C LEU A 187 11.98 -8.52 -5.51
N SER A 188 11.70 -7.71 -6.54
CA SER A 188 10.50 -7.87 -7.36
C SER A 188 10.69 -9.05 -8.34
N GLN A 189 9.81 -10.05 -8.26
CA GLN A 189 9.85 -11.20 -9.17
C GLN A 189 9.66 -10.79 -10.64
N TYR A 190 8.73 -9.86 -10.91
CA TYR A 190 8.49 -9.34 -12.26
C TYR A 190 9.63 -8.44 -12.73
N GLY A 191 10.21 -7.63 -11.83
CA GLY A 191 11.38 -6.84 -12.15
C GLY A 191 12.61 -7.69 -12.42
N ALA A 192 12.83 -8.76 -11.66
CA ALA A 192 13.89 -9.74 -11.91
C ALA A 192 13.71 -10.43 -13.26
N LYS A 193 12.46 -10.84 -13.59
CA LYS A 193 12.13 -11.41 -14.91
C LYS A 193 12.46 -10.43 -16.03
N TYR A 194 12.03 -9.18 -15.92
CA TYR A 194 12.32 -8.14 -16.90
C TYR A 194 13.84 -7.98 -17.12
N LEU A 195 14.62 -7.88 -16.04
CA LEU A 195 16.08 -7.76 -16.14
C LEU A 195 16.73 -9.01 -16.80
N ALA A 196 16.25 -10.21 -16.50
CA ALA A 196 16.71 -11.44 -17.13
C ALA A 196 16.39 -11.45 -18.65
N GLU A 197 15.22 -10.97 -19.04
CA GLU A 197 14.82 -10.80 -20.45
C GLU A 197 15.67 -9.74 -21.17
N GLN A 198 16.28 -8.80 -20.43
CA GLN A 198 17.29 -7.85 -20.95
C GLN A 198 18.73 -8.43 -20.92
N GLY A 199 18.90 -9.71 -20.66
CA GLY A 199 20.19 -10.39 -20.66
C GLY A 199 21.01 -10.24 -19.37
N LYS A 200 20.43 -9.73 -18.29
CA LYS A 200 21.11 -9.63 -16.99
C LYS A 200 21.29 -11.01 -16.35
N THR A 201 22.48 -11.26 -15.84
CA THR A 201 22.78 -12.46 -15.06
C THR A 201 22.11 -12.45 -13.68
N ALA A 202 21.97 -13.61 -13.05
CA ALA A 202 21.44 -13.71 -11.70
C ALA A 202 22.22 -12.85 -10.69
N ALA A 203 23.55 -12.78 -10.82
CA ALA A 203 24.39 -11.96 -9.95
C ALA A 203 24.12 -10.46 -10.12
N GLU A 204 23.97 -9.98 -11.37
CA GLU A 204 23.62 -8.58 -11.64
C GLU A 204 22.22 -8.23 -11.13
N ILE A 205 21.25 -9.14 -11.26
CA ILE A 205 19.88 -8.95 -10.75
C ILE A 205 19.91 -8.84 -9.22
N ILE A 206 20.62 -9.73 -8.54
CA ILE A 206 20.75 -9.70 -7.09
C ILE A 206 21.43 -8.40 -6.63
N ALA A 207 22.52 -8.00 -7.30
CA ALA A 207 23.22 -6.76 -6.99
C ALA A 207 22.35 -5.51 -7.21
N CYS A 208 21.44 -5.55 -8.20
CA CYS A 208 20.48 -4.49 -8.46
C CYS A 208 19.50 -4.31 -7.28
N TYR A 209 18.96 -5.41 -6.73
CA TYR A 209 17.97 -5.34 -5.65
C TYR A 209 18.59 -5.30 -4.25
N PHE A 210 19.80 -5.81 -4.11
CA PHE A 210 20.54 -5.91 -2.84
C PHE A 210 21.96 -5.37 -3.01
N PRO A 211 22.12 -4.04 -3.10
CA PRO A 211 23.42 -3.42 -3.33
C PRO A 211 24.42 -3.80 -2.21
N GLY A 212 25.67 -4.00 -2.60
CA GLY A 212 26.72 -4.40 -1.67
C GLY A 212 26.74 -5.87 -1.28
N THR A 213 25.85 -6.71 -1.83
CA THR A 213 25.90 -8.17 -1.67
C THR A 213 26.73 -8.85 -2.76
N LYS A 214 27.19 -10.06 -2.49
CA LYS A 214 27.90 -10.93 -3.45
C LYS A 214 27.18 -12.26 -3.56
N VAL A 215 27.19 -12.83 -4.77
CA VAL A 215 26.71 -14.19 -5.00
C VAL A 215 27.94 -15.11 -4.95
N GLU A 216 27.95 -16.05 -4.01
CA GLU A 216 29.02 -17.02 -3.85
C GLU A 216 28.46 -18.43 -4.02
N LYS A 217 29.25 -19.31 -4.63
CA LYS A 217 28.91 -20.73 -4.73
C LYS A 217 29.19 -21.37 -3.38
N VAL A 218 28.16 -21.93 -2.77
CA VAL A 218 28.32 -22.78 -1.57
C VAL A 218 28.72 -24.18 -2.07
N LEU A 219 29.92 -24.61 -1.68
CA LEU A 219 30.45 -25.94 -1.97
C LEU A 219 29.84 -26.96 -1.01
#